data_c4c64a0445bc64a6679d440788079b4c
#
_entry.id   c4c64a0445bc64a6679d440788079b4c
#
_cell.length_a   1.000
_cell.length_b   1.000
_cell.length_c   1.000
_cell.angle_alpha   90.00
_cell.angle_beta   90.00
_cell.angle_gamma   90.00
#
_symmetry.space_group_name_H-M   'P 1'
#
loop_
_entity.id
_entity.type
_entity.pdbx_description
1 polymer ?
#
loop_
_entity_poly.entity_id
_entity_poly.type
_entity_poly.pdbx_seq_one_letter_code
_entity_poly.pdbx_strand_id
1 'polypeptide(L)'
;MRDKKTEGDIKSMKAFLEFWTKFHSVYSDILNRGIITKEDEDRFLETKSMMRKLYEEVKGSLEYKYMPHGRLTDPVSEILALQTLRFVSEDNLKRLNDDWNDSYVFLNNIFERLKTRKRKFEEFNALGVFFKRIRERIEK
;
A
#
# COMPACT_ATOMS: atom_id res chain seq x y z
N MET A 1 -20.40 10.58 14.59
CA MET A 1 -20.48 9.63 13.45
C MET A 1 -19.09 9.33 12.91
N ARG A 2 -18.76 8.07 12.78
CA ARG A 2 -17.43 7.61 12.34
C ARG A 2 -17.44 7.35 10.84
N ASP A 3 -16.36 7.72 10.16
CA ASP A 3 -16.10 7.29 8.79
C ASP A 3 -15.55 5.84 8.81
N LYS A 4 -16.46 4.88 8.97
CA LYS A 4 -16.12 3.46 9.11
C LYS A 4 -15.39 2.90 7.88
N LYS A 5 -15.75 3.38 6.70
CA LYS A 5 -15.10 2.93 5.46
C LYS A 5 -13.64 3.36 5.43
N THR A 6 -13.35 4.64 5.70
CA THR A 6 -11.99 5.17 5.72
C THR A 6 -11.17 4.53 6.84
N GLU A 7 -11.75 4.32 8.02
CA GLU A 7 -11.07 3.60 9.12
C GLU A 7 -10.72 2.17 8.72
N GLY A 8 -11.62 1.47 8.03
CA GLY A 8 -11.37 0.13 7.51
C GLY A 8 -10.27 0.12 6.45
N ASP A 9 -10.27 1.09 5.54
CA ASP A 9 -9.24 1.23 4.50
C ASP A 9 -7.86 1.51 5.11
N ILE A 10 -7.79 2.35 6.15
CA ILE A 10 -6.55 2.62 6.89
C ILE A 10 -6.02 1.34 7.53
N LYS A 11 -6.87 0.56 8.17
CA LYS A 11 -6.50 -0.73 8.78
C LYS A 11 -5.97 -1.71 7.76
N SER A 12 -6.67 -1.84 6.63
CA SER A 12 -6.27 -2.74 5.54
C SER A 12 -4.94 -2.31 4.93
N MET A 13 -4.73 -1.01 4.71
CA MET A 13 -3.49 -0.49 4.17
C MET A 13 -2.32 -0.68 5.13
N LYS A 14 -2.54 -0.46 6.42
CA LYS A 14 -1.52 -0.69 7.45
C LYS A 14 -1.09 -2.15 7.48
N ALA A 15 -2.05 -3.07 7.47
CA ALA A 15 -1.77 -4.50 7.43
C ALA A 15 -1.02 -4.88 6.15
N PHE A 16 -1.43 -4.35 5.00
CA PHE A 16 -0.75 -4.60 3.72
C PHE A 16 0.69 -4.09 3.75
N LEU A 17 0.95 -2.89 4.28
CA LEU A 17 2.31 -2.35 4.41
C LEU A 17 3.21 -3.24 5.28
N GLU A 18 2.68 -3.79 6.37
CA GLU A 18 3.40 -4.73 7.22
C GLU A 18 3.77 -6.01 6.46
N PHE A 19 2.83 -6.60 5.72
CA PHE A 19 3.09 -7.77 4.88
C PHE A 19 4.04 -7.44 3.72
N TRP A 20 3.90 -6.28 3.12
CA TRP A 20 4.78 -5.83 2.03
C TRP A 20 6.23 -5.70 2.52
N THR A 21 6.43 -5.16 3.70
CA THR A 21 7.75 -5.06 4.33
C THR A 21 8.35 -6.44 4.59
N LYS A 22 7.56 -7.40 5.05
CA LYS A 22 8.01 -8.80 5.23
C LYS A 22 8.38 -9.45 3.90
N PHE A 23 7.60 -9.22 2.87
CA PHE A 23 7.87 -9.72 1.52
C PHE A 23 9.19 -9.14 0.98
N HIS A 24 9.39 -7.84 1.15
CA HIS A 24 10.64 -7.17 0.78
C HIS A 24 11.84 -7.77 1.55
N SER A 25 11.68 -8.09 2.82
CA SER A 25 12.72 -8.76 3.61
C SER A 25 13.08 -10.14 3.05
N VAL A 26 12.11 -10.93 2.64
CA VAL A 26 12.35 -12.23 1.99
C VAL A 26 13.17 -12.04 0.71
N TYR A 27 12.78 -11.08 -0.12
CA TYR A 27 13.51 -10.73 -1.34
C TYR A 27 14.95 -10.32 -1.04
N SER A 28 15.16 -9.41 -0.08
CA SER A 28 16.48 -8.91 0.29
C SER A 28 17.37 -10.00 0.86
N ASP A 29 16.85 -10.87 1.70
CA ASP A 29 17.57 -11.99 2.28
C ASP A 29 18.06 -12.98 1.20
N ILE A 30 17.20 -13.27 0.22
CA ILE A 30 17.54 -14.15 -0.89
C ILE A 30 18.67 -13.54 -1.72
N LEU A 31 18.56 -12.25 -2.07
CA LEU A 31 19.59 -11.57 -2.87
C LEU A 31 20.93 -11.44 -2.13
N ASN A 32 20.89 -11.19 -0.83
CA ASN A 32 22.13 -11.02 -0.03
C ASN A 32 22.94 -12.30 0.11
N ARG A 33 22.36 -13.47 -0.15
CA ARG A 33 23.11 -14.74 -0.14
C ARG A 33 24.00 -14.92 -1.37
N GLY A 34 23.81 -14.12 -2.41
CA GLY A 34 24.62 -14.13 -3.63
C GLY A 34 24.26 -15.20 -4.65
N ILE A 35 23.73 -16.34 -4.22
CA ILE A 35 23.27 -17.43 -5.09
C ILE A 35 21.79 -17.68 -4.78
N ILE A 36 20.95 -17.61 -5.80
CA ILE A 36 19.52 -17.85 -5.67
C ILE A 36 19.24 -19.30 -6.04
N THR A 37 18.79 -20.08 -5.07
CA THR A 37 18.41 -21.49 -5.30
C THR A 37 17.00 -21.57 -5.83
N LYS A 38 16.62 -22.78 -6.33
CA LYS A 38 15.24 -23.02 -6.76
C LYS A 38 14.27 -22.89 -5.59
N GLU A 39 14.66 -23.37 -4.40
CA GLU A 39 13.85 -23.25 -3.18
C GLU A 39 13.64 -21.78 -2.80
N ASP A 40 14.66 -20.95 -2.93
CA ASP A 40 14.54 -19.50 -2.69
C ASP A 40 13.55 -18.86 -3.65
N GLU A 41 13.64 -19.20 -4.93
CA GLU A 41 12.71 -18.71 -5.96
C GLU A 41 11.29 -19.16 -5.68
N ASP A 42 11.09 -20.45 -5.35
CA ASP A 42 9.77 -21.00 -5.04
C ASP A 42 9.15 -20.30 -3.83
N ARG A 43 9.94 -20.04 -2.79
CA ARG A 43 9.52 -19.30 -1.60
C ARG A 43 9.10 -17.86 -1.95
N PHE A 44 9.90 -17.20 -2.77
CA PHE A 44 9.57 -15.85 -3.25
C PHE A 44 8.28 -15.83 -4.05
N LEU A 45 8.11 -16.75 -5.00
CA LEU A 45 6.93 -16.81 -5.85
C LEU A 45 5.67 -17.19 -5.07
N GLU A 46 5.78 -18.05 -4.08
CA GLU A 46 4.67 -18.40 -3.18
C GLU A 46 4.23 -17.20 -2.36
N THR A 47 5.18 -16.50 -1.75
CA THR A 47 4.90 -15.26 -1.01
C THR A 47 4.30 -14.20 -1.91
N LYS A 48 4.84 -14.05 -3.12
CA LYS A 48 4.30 -13.15 -4.15
C LYS A 48 2.83 -13.43 -4.46
N SER A 49 2.46 -14.71 -4.59
CA SER A 49 1.08 -15.10 -4.87
C SER A 49 0.13 -14.70 -3.74
N MET A 50 0.56 -14.85 -2.50
CA MET A 50 -0.20 -14.40 -1.33
C MET A 50 -0.35 -12.88 -1.33
N MET A 51 0.74 -12.16 -1.61
CA MET A 51 0.73 -10.69 -1.68
C MET A 51 -0.17 -10.17 -2.80
N ARG A 52 -0.22 -10.88 -3.93
CA ARG A 52 -1.11 -10.52 -5.04
C ARG A 52 -2.57 -10.55 -4.62
N LYS A 53 -2.98 -11.58 -3.91
CA LYS A 53 -4.37 -11.69 -3.40
C LYS A 53 -4.69 -10.56 -2.43
N LEU A 54 -3.79 -10.28 -1.49
CA LEU A 54 -3.96 -9.18 -0.53
C LEU A 54 -4.03 -7.82 -1.22
N TYR A 55 -3.19 -7.62 -2.23
CA TYR A 55 -3.18 -6.37 -2.98
C TYR A 55 -4.47 -6.15 -3.77
N GLU A 56 -5.00 -7.20 -4.39
CA GLU A 56 -6.27 -7.12 -5.10
C GLU A 56 -7.42 -6.72 -4.17
N GLU A 57 -7.45 -7.25 -2.95
CA GLU A 57 -8.44 -6.88 -1.95
C GLU A 57 -8.32 -5.42 -1.53
N VAL A 58 -7.11 -4.96 -1.24
CA VAL A 58 -6.83 -3.56 -0.89
C VAL A 58 -7.16 -2.62 -2.05
N LYS A 59 -6.75 -2.98 -3.27
CA LYS A 59 -7.01 -2.19 -4.48
C LYS A 59 -8.49 -2.09 -4.81
N GLY A 60 -9.25 -3.15 -4.52
CA GLY A 60 -10.70 -3.15 -4.71
C GLY A 60 -11.43 -2.16 -3.80
N SER A 61 -10.92 -1.87 -2.61
CA SER A 61 -11.47 -0.88 -1.70
C SER A 61 -10.95 0.54 -1.96
N LEU A 62 -9.81 0.67 -2.67
CA LEU A 62 -9.21 1.95 -3.02
C LEU A 62 -9.57 2.30 -4.46
N GLU A 63 -10.18 3.46 -4.65
CA GLU A 63 -10.44 3.96 -6.00
C GLU A 63 -9.13 4.30 -6.72
N TYR A 64 -9.10 4.17 -8.06
CA TYR A 64 -7.94 4.42 -8.93
C TYR A 64 -7.35 5.84 -8.86
N LYS A 65 -7.83 6.69 -7.97
CA LYS A 65 -7.39 8.07 -7.76
C LYS A 65 -5.91 8.21 -7.37
N TYR A 66 -5.26 7.12 -6.98
CA TYR A 66 -3.93 7.17 -6.38
C TYR A 66 -2.81 6.72 -7.31
N MET A 67 -3.10 6.53 -8.59
CA MET A 67 -2.09 6.13 -9.56
C MET A 67 -1.01 7.20 -9.71
N PRO A 68 0.28 6.86 -9.66
CA PRO A 68 1.35 7.82 -9.89
C PRO A 68 1.30 8.41 -11.29
N HIS A 69 1.63 9.71 -11.42
CA HIS A 69 1.67 10.38 -12.71
C HIS A 69 2.66 9.70 -13.67
N GLY A 70 2.22 9.49 -14.91
CA GLY A 70 3.06 8.97 -15.99
C GLY A 70 3.30 7.47 -15.97
N ARG A 71 2.69 6.74 -15.03
CA ARG A 71 2.78 5.27 -14.99
C ARG A 71 1.49 4.63 -15.47
N LEU A 72 1.62 3.64 -16.36
CA LEU A 72 0.50 2.78 -16.79
C LEU A 72 0.20 1.73 -15.74
N THR A 73 1.22 1.30 -14.98
CA THR A 73 1.12 0.28 -13.93
C THR A 73 1.76 0.83 -12.67
N ASP A 74 1.16 0.58 -11.51
CA ASP A 74 1.76 0.98 -10.24
C ASP A 74 2.97 0.10 -9.88
N PRO A 75 3.91 0.61 -9.04
CA PRO A 75 5.14 -0.13 -8.74
C PRO A 75 4.90 -1.44 -7.98
N VAL A 76 3.82 -1.56 -7.23
CA VAL A 76 3.45 -2.80 -6.54
C VAL A 76 3.08 -3.87 -7.55
N SER A 77 2.23 -3.52 -8.53
CA SER A 77 1.81 -4.45 -9.60
C SER A 77 3.00 -4.90 -10.45
N GLU A 78 3.98 -4.04 -10.71
CA GLU A 78 5.20 -4.40 -11.44
C GLU A 78 6.01 -5.46 -10.70
N ILE A 79 6.19 -5.32 -9.39
CA ILE A 79 6.88 -6.31 -8.57
C ILE A 79 6.10 -7.64 -8.54
N LEU A 80 4.79 -7.56 -8.38
CA LEU A 80 3.92 -8.73 -8.35
C LEU A 80 3.82 -9.46 -9.71
N ALA A 81 4.22 -8.83 -10.79
CA ALA A 81 4.25 -9.42 -12.12
C ALA A 81 5.51 -10.26 -12.39
N LEU A 82 6.51 -10.24 -11.51
CA LEU A 82 7.72 -11.05 -11.65
C LEU A 82 7.40 -12.54 -11.70
N GLN A 83 7.98 -13.23 -12.68
CA GLN A 83 7.79 -14.66 -12.86
C GLN A 83 9.01 -15.49 -12.48
N THR A 84 10.17 -14.84 -12.34
CA THR A 84 11.42 -15.48 -11.98
C THR A 84 12.26 -14.53 -11.13
N LEU A 85 13.11 -15.10 -10.29
CA LEU A 85 14.10 -14.33 -9.53
C LEU A 85 15.52 -14.76 -9.88
N ARG A 86 15.72 -16.05 -10.22
CA ARG A 86 17.05 -16.60 -10.52
C ARG A 86 17.68 -16.08 -11.81
N PHE A 87 16.86 -15.71 -12.78
CA PHE A 87 17.31 -15.35 -14.14
C PHE A 87 17.15 -13.86 -14.43
N VAL A 88 17.10 -13.04 -13.41
CA VAL A 88 17.01 -11.59 -13.55
C VAL A 88 18.41 -11.03 -13.84
N SER A 89 18.54 -10.22 -14.90
CA SER A 89 19.79 -9.53 -15.24
C SER A 89 20.13 -8.45 -14.20
N GLU A 90 21.40 -8.01 -14.15
CA GLU A 90 21.83 -6.93 -13.26
C GLU A 90 21.05 -5.63 -13.50
N ASP A 91 20.79 -5.27 -14.76
CA ASP A 91 20.02 -4.08 -15.10
C ASP A 91 18.58 -4.18 -14.59
N ASN A 92 17.97 -5.35 -14.73
CA ASN A 92 16.62 -5.61 -14.23
C ASN A 92 16.59 -5.64 -12.69
N LEU A 93 17.65 -6.10 -12.03
CA LEU A 93 17.78 -6.04 -10.58
C LEU A 93 17.81 -4.59 -10.07
N LYS A 94 18.53 -3.71 -10.77
CA LYS A 94 18.55 -2.28 -10.44
C LYS A 94 17.16 -1.66 -10.58
N ARG A 95 16.48 -1.97 -11.70
CA ARG A 95 15.10 -1.52 -11.93
C ARG A 95 14.17 -2.04 -10.83
N LEU A 96 14.33 -3.29 -10.45
CA LEU A 96 13.52 -3.92 -9.40
C LEU A 96 13.74 -3.25 -8.04
N ASN A 97 14.98 -2.88 -7.71
CA ASN A 97 15.27 -2.13 -6.50
C ASN A 97 14.60 -0.74 -6.52
N ASP A 98 14.61 -0.07 -7.67
CA ASP A 98 13.89 1.19 -7.85
C ASP A 98 12.38 1.00 -7.69
N ASP A 99 11.83 -0.08 -8.23
CA ASP A 99 10.41 -0.44 -8.08
C ASP A 99 10.06 -0.69 -6.62
N TRP A 100 10.94 -1.34 -5.83
CA TRP A 100 10.73 -1.52 -4.40
C TRP A 100 10.65 -0.18 -3.66
N ASN A 101 11.58 0.73 -3.94
CA ASN A 101 11.59 2.06 -3.35
C ASN A 101 10.33 2.85 -3.75
N ASP A 102 9.98 2.82 -5.02
CA ASP A 102 8.79 3.48 -5.55
C ASP A 102 7.51 2.90 -4.95
N SER A 103 7.48 1.57 -4.70
CA SER A 103 6.33 0.92 -4.08
C SER A 103 6.06 1.44 -2.67
N TYR A 104 7.11 1.66 -1.87
CA TYR A 104 6.96 2.22 -0.53
C TYR A 104 6.45 3.66 -0.58
N VAL A 105 6.99 4.48 -1.47
CA VAL A 105 6.51 5.86 -1.66
C VAL A 105 5.04 5.86 -2.07
N PHE A 106 4.68 5.02 -3.02
CA PHE A 106 3.30 4.88 -3.51
C PHE A 106 2.34 4.46 -2.38
N LEU A 107 2.67 3.39 -1.66
CA LEU A 107 1.82 2.87 -0.58
C LEU A 107 1.71 3.85 0.60
N ASN A 108 2.81 4.49 0.97
CA ASN A 108 2.80 5.49 2.03
C ASN A 108 1.99 6.73 1.64
N ASN A 109 2.04 7.14 0.37
CA ASN A 109 1.21 8.25 -0.12
C ASN A 109 -0.28 7.93 0.00
N ILE A 110 -0.69 6.71 -0.36
CA ILE A 110 -2.07 6.25 -0.18
C ILE A 110 -2.45 6.28 1.31
N PHE A 111 -1.59 5.74 2.15
CA PHE A 111 -1.84 5.68 3.59
C PHE A 111 -1.99 7.07 4.21
N GLU A 112 -1.13 8.01 3.84
CA GLU A 112 -1.20 9.40 4.31
C GLU A 112 -2.47 10.11 3.80
N ARG A 113 -2.88 9.87 2.57
CA ARG A 113 -4.13 10.41 2.03
C ARG A 113 -5.35 9.88 2.78
N LEU A 114 -5.37 8.61 3.13
CA LEU A 114 -6.44 8.02 3.93
C LEU A 114 -6.50 8.63 5.33
N LYS A 115 -5.36 8.83 5.97
CA LYS A 115 -5.31 9.48 7.29
C LYS A 115 -5.76 10.94 7.22
N THR A 116 -5.37 11.66 6.19
CA THR A 116 -5.81 13.04 5.95
C THR A 116 -7.33 13.11 5.73
N ARG A 117 -7.88 12.17 4.94
CA ARG A 117 -9.32 12.08 4.70
C ARG A 117 -10.09 11.85 6.01
N LYS A 118 -9.60 10.94 6.85
CA LYS A 118 -10.18 10.68 8.17
C LYS A 118 -10.16 11.91 9.04
N ARG A 119 -9.01 12.61 9.12
CA ARG A 119 -8.85 13.82 9.91
C ARG A 119 -9.80 14.94 9.44
N LYS A 120 -9.90 15.18 8.14
CA LYS A 120 -10.81 16.18 7.57
C LYS A 120 -12.27 15.85 7.89
N PHE A 121 -12.65 14.59 7.82
CA PHE A 121 -14.00 14.15 8.18
C PHE A 121 -14.30 14.41 9.65
N GLU A 122 -13.38 14.12 10.55
CA GLU A 122 -13.51 14.37 11.99
C GLU A 122 -13.59 15.88 12.29
N GLU A 123 -12.75 16.71 11.65
CA GLU A 123 -12.79 18.17 11.76
C GLU A 123 -14.14 18.73 11.29
N PHE A 124 -14.64 18.25 10.18
CA PHE A 124 -15.94 18.66 9.64
C PHE A 124 -17.08 18.32 10.61
N ASN A 125 -17.07 17.12 11.19
CA ASN A 125 -18.05 16.70 12.20
C ASN A 125 -17.97 17.56 13.45
N ALA A 126 -16.77 17.89 13.91
CA ALA A 126 -16.56 18.75 15.09
C ALA A 126 -17.13 20.16 14.82
N LEU A 127 -16.91 20.72 13.65
CA LEU A 127 -17.48 22.00 13.25
C LEU A 127 -19.01 21.93 13.19
N GLY A 128 -19.58 20.88 12.63
CA GLY A 128 -21.02 20.68 12.58
C GLY A 128 -21.67 20.67 13.96
N VAL A 129 -21.06 19.95 14.91
CA VAL A 129 -21.52 19.92 16.32
C VAL A 129 -21.40 21.31 16.95
N PHE A 130 -20.29 22.01 16.71
CA PHE A 130 -20.07 23.36 17.22
C PHE A 130 -21.15 24.34 16.72
N PHE A 131 -21.43 24.37 15.42
CA PHE A 131 -22.47 25.23 14.84
C PHE A 131 -23.88 24.88 15.38
N LYS A 132 -24.17 23.61 15.56
CA LYS A 132 -25.42 23.16 16.15
C LYS A 132 -25.58 23.71 17.57
N ARG A 133 -24.56 23.67 18.39
CA ARG A 133 -24.56 24.21 19.78
C ARG A 133 -24.77 25.72 19.77
N ILE A 134 -24.15 26.44 18.88
CA ILE A 134 -24.36 27.88 18.74
C ILE A 134 -25.81 28.20 18.40
N ARG A 135 -26.38 27.48 17.43
CA ARG A 135 -27.78 27.67 17.02
C ARG A 135 -28.76 27.41 18.16
N GLU A 136 -28.56 26.35 18.95
CA GLU A 136 -29.37 26.03 20.11
C GLU A 136 -29.32 27.13 21.18
N ARG A 137 -28.16 27.77 21.37
CA ARG A 137 -28.02 28.91 22.28
C ARG A 137 -28.75 30.16 21.79
N ILE A 138 -28.78 30.40 20.50
CA ILE A 138 -29.45 31.56 19.91
C ILE A 138 -30.98 31.40 19.98
N GLU A 139 -31.51 30.19 19.80
CA GLU A 139 -32.93 29.88 19.85
C GLU A 139 -33.52 29.89 21.27
N LYS A 140 -32.69 29.89 22.27
CA LYS A 140 -33.09 30.07 23.68
C LYS A 140 -33.07 31.53 24.06
#